data_6747587ca146eca168326c8ba12eee6a
#
_entry.id   6747587ca146eca168326c8ba12eee6a
#
_cell.length_a   1.000
_cell.length_b   1.000
_cell.length_c   1.000
_cell.angle_alpha   90.00
_cell.angle_beta   90.00
_cell.angle_gamma   90.00
#
_symmetry.space_group_name_H-M   'P 1'
#
loop_
_entity.id
_entity.type
_entity.pdbx_description
1 polymer ?
#
loop_
_entity_poly.entity_id
_entity_poly.type
_entity_poly.pdbx_seq_one_letter_code
_entity_poly.pdbx_strand_id
1 'polypeptide(L)' 'MKNAHNITDRFTGSVIFTAEIQVADDAPMALRLGAATAVAIAAKAGLNCADLRHADLNCADLRRADLNCADLRGAKS' A
#
# COMPACT_ATOMS: atom_id res chain seq x y z
N MET A 1 5.00 14.32 -9.95
CA MET A 1 5.25 14.95 -8.65
C MET A 1 5.36 13.87 -7.59
N LYS A 2 6.17 14.11 -6.56
CA LYS A 2 6.32 13.14 -5.47
C LYS A 2 5.30 13.45 -4.38
N ASN A 3 4.58 12.43 -3.97
CA ASN A 3 3.65 12.52 -2.86
C ASN A 3 3.98 11.44 -1.84
N ALA A 4 3.81 11.76 -0.59
CA ALA A 4 3.93 10.76 0.46
C ALA A 4 2.57 10.12 0.73
N HIS A 5 2.55 8.81 0.90
CA HIS A 5 1.34 8.10 1.25
C HIS A 5 1.63 7.12 2.37
N ASN A 6 0.81 7.17 3.41
CA ASN A 6 0.99 6.31 4.57
C ASN A 6 0.24 5.01 4.40
N ILE A 7 0.90 3.91 4.74
CA ILE A 7 0.24 2.62 4.90
C ILE A 7 0.01 2.43 6.39
N THR A 8 -1.21 2.14 6.78
CA THR A 8 -1.60 2.09 8.18
C THR A 8 -1.98 0.68 8.62
N ASP A 9 -1.92 0.45 9.93
CA ASP A 9 -2.36 -0.80 10.53
C ASP A 9 -3.88 -0.88 10.50
N ARG A 10 -4.42 -2.05 10.12
CA ARG A 10 -5.86 -2.25 9.98
C ARG A 10 -6.62 -2.19 11.30
N PHE A 11 -5.94 -2.41 12.40
CA PHE A 11 -6.57 -2.46 13.73
C PHE A 11 -6.41 -1.15 14.49
N THR A 12 -5.23 -0.56 14.45
CA THR A 12 -4.91 0.60 15.29
C THR A 12 -4.92 1.92 14.53
N GLY A 13 -4.78 1.87 13.20
CA GLY A 13 -4.64 3.07 12.38
C GLY A 13 -3.26 3.69 12.43
N SER A 14 -2.32 3.11 13.16
CA SER A 14 -0.94 3.62 13.21
C SER A 14 -0.24 3.45 11.88
N VAL A 15 0.60 4.42 11.53
CA VAL A 15 1.39 4.35 10.30
C VAL A 15 2.47 3.28 10.44
N ILE A 16 2.49 2.32 9.52
CA ILE A 16 3.52 1.27 9.51
C ILE A 16 4.58 1.52 8.45
N PHE A 17 4.27 2.31 7.42
CA PHE A 17 5.23 2.67 6.39
C PHE A 17 4.76 3.92 5.67
N THR A 18 5.66 4.84 5.40
CA THR A 18 5.38 6.03 4.58
C THR A 18 6.16 5.90 3.28
N ALA A 19 5.46 5.85 2.16
CA ALA A 19 6.05 5.69 0.84
C ALA A 19 6.05 7.01 0.08
N GLU A 20 7.14 7.30 -0.60
CA GLU A 20 7.12 8.36 -1.62
C GLU A 20 6.65 7.75 -2.92
N ILE A 21 5.58 8.30 -3.47
CA ILE A 21 4.97 7.80 -4.70
C ILE A 21 4.98 8.89 -5.75
N GLN A 22 5.01 8.49 -7.01
CA GLN A 22 5.03 9.43 -8.15
C GLN A 22 3.75 9.28 -8.93
N VAL A 23 2.69 9.84 -8.37
CA VAL A 23 1.37 9.85 -9.00
C VAL A 23 0.83 11.27 -8.97
N ALA A 24 -0.16 11.55 -9.81
CA ALA A 24 -0.80 12.87 -9.81
C ALA A 24 -1.47 13.15 -8.47
N ASP A 25 -1.49 14.42 -8.06
CA ASP A 25 -2.09 14.82 -6.79
C ASP A 25 -3.56 14.43 -6.68
N ASP A 26 -4.26 14.40 -7.83
CA ASP A 26 -5.67 14.06 -7.89
C ASP A 26 -5.93 12.59 -8.21
N ALA A 27 -4.89 11.75 -8.15
CA ALA A 27 -5.06 10.33 -8.41
C ALA A 27 -6.01 9.70 -7.39
N PRO A 28 -6.84 8.73 -7.81
CA PRO A 28 -7.69 8.02 -6.88
C PRO A 28 -6.92 7.37 -5.75
N MET A 29 -7.53 7.28 -4.57
CA MET A 29 -6.91 6.65 -3.41
C MET A 29 -6.44 5.23 -3.70
N ALA A 30 -7.19 4.48 -4.50
CA ALA A 30 -6.81 3.11 -4.86
C ALA A 30 -5.45 3.06 -5.56
N LEU A 31 -5.20 3.98 -6.49
CA LEU A 31 -3.92 4.06 -7.19
C LEU A 31 -2.80 4.50 -6.26
N ARG A 32 -3.08 5.47 -5.39
CA ARG A 32 -2.08 5.95 -4.44
C ARG A 32 -1.65 4.82 -3.50
N LEU A 33 -2.63 4.11 -2.95
CA LEU A 33 -2.34 3.01 -2.03
C LEU A 33 -1.62 1.87 -2.73
N GLY A 34 -2.02 1.55 -3.97
CA GLY A 34 -1.32 0.55 -4.76
C GLY A 34 0.14 0.91 -5.01
N ALA A 35 0.39 2.17 -5.38
CA ALA A 35 1.75 2.66 -5.60
C ALA A 35 2.58 2.61 -4.31
N ALA A 36 1.99 3.01 -3.18
CA ALA A 36 2.66 2.96 -1.90
C ALA A 36 3.00 1.52 -1.51
N THR A 37 2.09 0.59 -1.77
CA THR A 37 2.32 -0.83 -1.51
C THR A 37 3.49 -1.36 -2.32
N ALA A 38 3.57 -0.99 -3.61
CA ALA A 38 4.68 -1.41 -4.45
C ALA A 38 6.02 -0.89 -3.92
N VAL A 39 6.06 0.36 -3.47
CA VAL A 39 7.27 0.94 -2.88
C VAL A 39 7.65 0.18 -1.60
N ALA A 40 6.68 -0.12 -0.76
CA ALA A 40 6.93 -0.83 0.49
C ALA A 40 7.51 -2.22 0.23
N ILE A 41 6.96 -2.93 -0.77
CA ILE A 41 7.44 -4.26 -1.12
C ILE A 41 8.88 -4.18 -1.63
N ALA A 42 9.17 -3.21 -2.49
CA ALA A 42 10.52 -3.02 -3.01
C ALA A 42 11.51 -2.68 -1.90
N ALA A 43 11.06 -1.98 -0.86
CA ALA A 43 11.88 -1.64 0.30
C ALA A 43 11.94 -2.78 1.32
N LYS A 44 11.27 -3.90 1.05
CA LYS A 44 11.17 -5.05 1.95
C LYS A 44 10.55 -4.70 3.30
N ALA A 45 9.66 -3.72 3.30
CA ALA A 45 8.93 -3.35 4.50
C ALA A 45 7.93 -4.44 4.85
N GLY A 46 7.76 -4.71 6.14
CA GLY A 46 6.73 -5.62 6.60
C GLY A 46 5.35 -4.97 6.46
N LEU A 47 4.42 -5.69 5.88
CA LEU A 47 3.05 -5.21 5.70
C LEU A 47 2.07 -6.02 6.52
N ASN A 48 2.53 -6.60 7.63
CA ASN A 48 1.68 -7.37 8.53
C ASN A 48 0.56 -6.47 9.05
N CYS A 49 -0.66 -6.93 8.93
CA CYS A 49 -1.85 -6.21 9.38
C CYS A 49 -2.05 -4.87 8.67
N ALA A 50 -1.47 -4.68 7.49
CA ALA A 50 -1.65 -3.45 6.73
C ALA A 50 -3.09 -3.30 6.26
N ASP A 51 -3.58 -2.07 6.28
CA ASP A 51 -4.90 -1.73 5.73
C ASP A 51 -4.72 -1.40 4.24
N LEU A 52 -4.99 -2.36 3.39
CA LEU A 52 -4.85 -2.25 1.95
C LEU A 52 -6.22 -2.35 1.26
N ARG A 53 -7.29 -2.04 1.98
CA ARG A 53 -8.62 -2.11 1.41
C ARG A 53 -8.73 -1.22 0.19
N HIS A 54 -9.28 -1.78 -0.88
CA HIS A 54 -9.53 -1.10 -2.16
C HIS A 54 -8.26 -0.68 -2.90
N ALA A 55 -7.08 -1.11 -2.47
CA ALA A 55 -5.85 -0.78 -3.19
C ALA A 55 -5.85 -1.39 -4.59
N ASP A 56 -5.36 -0.62 -5.56
CA ASP A 56 -5.18 -1.13 -6.93
C ASP A 56 -3.79 -1.76 -7.03
N LEU A 57 -3.75 -3.07 -6.99
CA LEU A 57 -2.51 -3.84 -6.98
C LEU A 57 -2.25 -4.54 -8.31
N ASN A 58 -2.91 -4.09 -9.39
CA ASN A 58 -2.83 -4.77 -10.69
C ASN A 58 -1.39 -4.95 -11.20
N CYS A 59 -0.53 -3.98 -10.95
CA CYS A 59 0.85 -4.04 -11.43
C CYS A 59 1.85 -4.36 -10.32
N ALA A 60 1.38 -4.69 -9.13
CA ALA A 60 2.26 -4.94 -7.99
C ALA A 60 2.74 -6.38 -7.99
N ASP A 61 4.02 -6.58 -7.71
CA ASP A 61 4.59 -7.90 -7.53
C ASP A 61 4.52 -8.25 -6.04
N LEU A 62 3.55 -9.08 -5.70
CA LEU A 62 3.28 -9.45 -4.31
C LEU A 62 4.00 -10.73 -3.87
N ARG A 63 4.82 -11.32 -4.73
CA ARG A 63 5.40 -12.63 -4.43
C ARG A 63 6.29 -12.67 -3.20
N ARG A 64 6.89 -11.55 -2.86
CA ARG A 64 7.79 -11.46 -1.70
C ARG A 64 7.23 -10.60 -0.59
N ALA A 65 5.96 -10.25 -0.70
CA ALA A 65 5.33 -9.39 0.30
C ALA A 65 4.94 -10.19 1.53
N ASP A 66 5.17 -9.64 2.69
CA ASP A 66 4.68 -10.20 3.94
C ASP A 66 3.34 -9.51 4.24
N LEU A 67 2.26 -10.19 3.92
CA LEU A 67 0.92 -9.65 4.03
C LEU A 67 0.09 -10.38 5.10
N ASN A 68 0.73 -10.97 6.08
CA ASN A 68 0.01 -11.69 7.13
C ASN A 68 -0.98 -10.74 7.81
N CYS A 69 -2.23 -11.18 7.92
CA CYS A 69 -3.31 -10.42 8.54
C CYS A 69 -3.64 -9.10 7.82
N ALA A 70 -3.07 -8.83 6.66
CA ALA A 70 -3.39 -7.62 5.90
C ALA A 70 -4.84 -7.65 5.44
N ASP A 71 -5.48 -6.50 5.42
CA ASP A 71 -6.86 -6.36 4.94
C ASP A 71 -6.84 -6.01 3.46
N LEU A 72 -7.18 -6.99 2.63
CA LEU A 72 -7.17 -6.85 1.18
C LEU A 72 -8.59 -6.77 0.61
N ARG A 73 -9.59 -6.52 1.43
CA ARG A 73 -10.97 -6.47 0.94
C ARG A 73 -11.14 -5.38 -0.10
N GLY A 74 -11.69 -5.73 -1.25
CA GLY A 74 -11.89 -4.79 -2.34
C GLY A 74 -10.63 -4.44 -3.12
N ALA A 75 -9.49 -5.02 -2.76
CA ALA A 75 -8.25 -4.79 -3.51
C ALA A 75 -8.35 -5.45 -4.88
N LYS A 76 -7.77 -4.79 -5.88
CA LYS A 76 -7.69 -5.34 -7.24
C LYS A 76 -6.32 -5.93 -7.47
N SER A 77 -6.29 -7.04 -8.14
CA SER A 77 -5.04 -7.73 -8.47
C SER A 77 -4.92 -8.04 -9.94
#